data_1b8481327eb8b841f09ef3f4198f9d37
#
_entry.id   1b8481327eb8b841f09ef3f4198f9d37
#
_cell.length_a   1.000
_cell.length_b   1.000
_cell.length_c   1.000
_cell.angle_alpha   90.00
_cell.angle_beta   90.00
_cell.angle_gamma   90.00
#
_symmetry.space_group_name_H-M   'P 1'
#
loop_
_entity.id
_entity.type
_entity.pdbx_description
1 polymer ?
#
loop_
_entity_poly.entity_id
_entity_poly.type
_entity_poly.pdbx_seq_one_letter_code
_entity_poly.pdbx_strand_id
1 'polypeptide(L)' 'MTYTVAIITDPEAFDASFYGSGAPESFFIESFSTYPKYLEGIKIIAARFPEARLQGDGFIPEGLIEEARNPE' A
#
# COMPACT_ATOMS: atom_id res chain seq x y z
N MET A 1 -10.06 -1.91 -16.89
CA MET A 1 -8.72 -2.14 -16.35
C MET A 1 -8.74 -1.87 -14.85
N THR A 2 -8.14 -2.74 -14.06
CA THR A 2 -8.16 -2.61 -12.61
C THR A 2 -6.77 -2.36 -12.08
N TYR A 3 -6.67 -1.40 -11.17
CA TYR A 3 -5.41 -1.08 -10.48
C TYR A 3 -5.49 -1.60 -9.07
N THR A 4 -4.48 -2.35 -8.66
CA THR A 4 -4.47 -3.00 -7.35
C THR A 4 -3.25 -2.57 -6.55
N VAL A 5 -3.45 -2.33 -5.26
CA VAL A 5 -2.35 -2.00 -4.36
C VAL A 5 -2.37 -2.95 -3.18
N ALA A 6 -1.20 -3.48 -2.86
CA ALA A 6 -1.00 -4.32 -1.69
C ALA A 6 -0.51 -3.45 -0.55
N ILE A 7 -1.15 -3.55 0.59
CA ILE A 7 -0.83 -2.75 1.77
C ILE A 7 -0.26 -3.69 2.83
N ILE A 8 1.00 -3.48 3.18
CA ILE A 8 1.70 -4.31 4.16
C ILE A 8 1.94 -3.43 5.39
N THR A 9 1.07 -3.57 6.38
CA THR A 9 1.10 -2.71 7.57
C THR A 9 2.23 -3.07 8.53
N ASP A 10 2.74 -4.31 8.44
CA ASP A 10 3.88 -4.73 9.23
C ASP A 10 4.83 -5.52 8.34
N PRO A 11 5.79 -4.83 7.69
CA PRO A 11 6.72 -5.50 6.79
C PRO A 11 7.55 -6.61 7.45
N GLU A 12 7.89 -6.45 8.72
CA GLU A 12 8.65 -7.47 9.43
C GLU A 12 7.86 -8.76 9.61
N ALA A 13 6.60 -8.62 10.03
CA ALA A 13 5.73 -9.78 10.19
C ALA A 13 5.43 -10.42 8.83
N PHE A 14 5.29 -9.62 7.79
CA PHE A 14 5.06 -10.12 6.45
C PHE A 14 6.24 -10.95 5.96
N ASP A 15 7.46 -10.43 6.13
CA ASP A 15 8.67 -11.14 5.73
C ASP A 15 8.83 -12.44 6.53
N ALA A 16 8.53 -12.41 7.81
CA ALA A 16 8.61 -13.59 8.67
C ALA A 16 7.63 -14.67 8.22
N SER A 17 6.47 -14.29 7.71
CA SER A 17 5.46 -15.24 7.28
C SER A 17 5.86 -16.01 6.01
N PHE A 18 6.83 -15.52 5.25
CA PHE A 18 7.38 -16.26 4.13
C PHE A 18 8.16 -17.50 4.57
N TYR A 19 8.76 -17.42 5.73
CA TYR A 19 9.58 -18.52 6.27
C TYR A 19 8.84 -19.34 7.31
N GLY A 20 7.70 -18.83 7.77
CA GLY A 20 6.88 -19.51 8.74
C GLY A 20 5.56 -19.94 8.13
N SER A 21 4.72 -20.51 8.93
CA SER A 21 3.40 -20.92 8.52
C SER A 21 2.39 -19.89 8.99
N GLY A 22 1.50 -19.50 8.10
CA GLY A 22 0.42 -18.62 8.46
C GLY A 22 0.29 -17.43 7.54
N ALA A 23 -0.93 -16.96 7.35
CA ALA A 23 -1.22 -15.78 6.55
C ALA A 23 -0.84 -14.52 7.34
N PRO A 24 -0.21 -13.54 6.69
CA PRO A 24 0.13 -12.30 7.37
C PRO A 24 -1.13 -11.49 7.65
N GLU A 25 -1.42 -11.28 8.91
CA GLU A 25 -2.61 -10.48 9.32
C GLU A 25 -2.43 -9.00 9.00
N SER A 26 -1.19 -8.60 8.70
CA SER A 26 -0.85 -7.22 8.39
C SER A 26 -0.84 -6.92 6.90
N PHE A 27 -1.48 -7.78 6.11
CA PHE A 27 -1.49 -7.65 4.66
C PHE A 27 -2.93 -7.60 4.15
N PHE A 28 -3.22 -6.65 3.28
CA PHE A 28 -4.51 -6.62 2.58
C PHE A 28 -4.35 -5.91 1.24
N ILE A 29 -5.36 -6.07 0.39
CA ILE A 29 -5.32 -5.60 -0.99
C ILE A 29 -6.53 -4.72 -1.27
N GLU A 30 -6.30 -3.59 -1.94
CA GLU A 30 -7.35 -2.70 -2.40
C GLU A 30 -7.30 -2.60 -3.92
N SER A 31 -8.46 -2.45 -4.53
CA SER A 31 -8.56 -2.35 -5.99
C SER A 31 -9.31 -1.08 -6.40
N PHE A 32 -8.90 -0.51 -7.53
CA PHE A 32 -9.48 0.73 -8.04
C PHE A 32 -9.74 0.58 -9.53
N SER A 33 -10.82 1.17 -10.01
CA SER A 33 -11.24 1.01 -11.40
C SER A 33 -10.57 1.99 -12.36
N THR A 34 -10.01 3.09 -11.86
CA THR A 34 -9.34 4.09 -12.69
C THR A 34 -8.01 4.49 -12.05
N TYR A 35 -7.11 5.00 -12.88
CA TYR A 35 -5.81 5.46 -12.40
C TYR A 35 -5.91 6.63 -11.41
N PRO A 36 -6.73 7.67 -11.65
CA PRO A 36 -6.90 8.74 -10.67
C PRO A 36 -7.39 8.24 -9.32
N LYS A 37 -8.33 7.30 -9.31
CA LYS A 37 -8.83 6.71 -8.06
C LYS A 37 -7.75 5.90 -7.36
N TYR A 38 -6.93 5.20 -8.15
CA TYR A 38 -5.80 4.43 -7.62
C TYR A 38 -4.83 5.35 -6.88
N LEU A 39 -4.42 6.47 -7.49
CA LEU A 39 -3.51 7.41 -6.86
C LEU A 39 -4.12 8.05 -5.61
N GLU A 40 -5.39 8.43 -5.69
CA GLU A 40 -6.07 9.03 -4.55
C GLU A 40 -6.20 8.04 -3.40
N GLY A 41 -6.52 6.79 -3.72
CA GLY A 41 -6.57 5.73 -2.73
C GLY A 41 -5.24 5.51 -2.05
N ILE A 42 -4.15 5.53 -2.81
CA ILE A 42 -2.81 5.39 -2.26
C ILE A 42 -2.49 6.52 -1.28
N LYS A 43 -2.88 7.75 -1.62
CA LYS A 43 -2.68 8.89 -0.71
C LYS A 43 -3.40 8.69 0.62
N ILE A 44 -4.66 8.26 0.55
CA ILE A 44 -5.46 8.04 1.75
C ILE A 44 -4.85 6.93 2.60
N ILE A 45 -4.48 5.83 1.96
CA ILE A 45 -3.88 4.68 2.66
C ILE A 45 -2.54 5.05 3.27
N ALA A 46 -1.70 5.77 2.52
CA ALA A 46 -0.39 6.19 3.02
C ALA A 46 -0.50 7.08 4.25
N ALA A 47 -1.47 7.99 4.25
CA ALA A 47 -1.70 8.86 5.41
C ALA A 47 -2.25 8.08 6.60
N ARG A 48 -3.08 7.08 6.33
CA ARG A 48 -3.71 6.28 7.38
C ARG A 48 -2.74 5.27 8.00
N PHE A 49 -1.83 4.73 7.20
CA PHE A 49 -0.86 3.74 7.65
C PHE A 49 0.55 4.25 7.35
N PRO A 50 1.07 5.18 8.16
CA PRO A 50 2.33 5.86 7.84
C PRO A 50 3.56 4.95 7.81
N GLU A 51 3.48 3.77 8.40
CA GLU A 51 4.58 2.83 8.40
C GLU A 51 4.38 1.65 7.44
N ALA A 52 3.26 1.62 6.74
CA ALA A 52 2.96 0.53 5.83
C ALA A 52 3.80 0.62 4.55
N ARG A 53 4.09 -0.54 3.99
CA ARG A 53 4.70 -0.63 2.66
C ARG A 53 3.57 -0.77 1.65
N LEU A 54 3.60 0.04 0.61
CA LEU A 54 2.58 0.01 -0.44
C LEU A 54 3.21 -0.44 -1.74
N GLN A 55 2.63 -1.49 -2.33
CA GLN A 55 3.08 -2.02 -3.62
C GLN A 55 1.90 -2.08 -4.56
N GLY A 56 1.93 -1.27 -5.60
CA GLY A 56 0.87 -1.23 -6.58
C GLY A 56 1.29 -1.80 -7.91
N ASP A 57 0.33 -2.27 -8.69
CA ASP A 57 0.58 -2.77 -10.04
C ASP A 57 0.64 -1.65 -11.08
N GLY A 58 0.18 -0.45 -10.72
CA GLY A 58 0.27 0.71 -11.58
C GLY A 58 1.40 1.64 -11.14
N PHE A 59 1.78 2.55 -12.01
CA PHE A 59 2.84 3.49 -11.71
C PHE A 59 2.44 4.40 -10.54
N ILE A 60 3.33 4.52 -9.56
CA ILE A 60 3.16 5.43 -8.43
C ILE A 60 4.20 6.54 -8.59
N PRO A 61 3.76 7.80 -8.79
CA PRO A 61 4.71 8.91 -8.91
C PRO A 61 5.61 9.02 -7.70
N GLU A 62 6.88 9.32 -7.95
CA GLU A 62 7.85 9.48 -6.88
C GLU A 62 7.42 10.62 -5.95
N GLY A 63 7.46 10.37 -4.66
CA GLY A 63 7.10 11.37 -3.66
C GLY A 63 5.62 11.40 -3.30
N LEU A 64 4.77 10.69 -4.04
CA LEU A 64 3.33 10.70 -3.77
C LEU A 64 3.02 10.21 -2.37
N ILE A 65 3.60 9.09 -1.98
CA ILE A 65 3.37 8.50 -0.67
C ILE A 65 3.94 9.38 0.43
N GLU A 66 5.15 9.88 0.23
CA GLU A 66 5.80 10.76 1.18
C GLU A 66 5.00 12.04 1.41
N GLU A 67 4.52 12.63 0.31
CA GLU A 67 3.73 13.85 0.38
C GLU A 67 2.42 13.62 1.14
N ALA A 68 1.81 12.46 0.95
CA ALA A 68 0.59 12.11 1.67
C ALA A 68 0.82 11.95 3.16
N ARG A 69 2.01 11.46 3.54
CA ARG A 69 2.37 11.27 4.94
C ARG A 69 2.84 12.55 5.62
N ASN A 70 3.32 13.51 4.83
CA ASN A 70 3.79 14.80 5.33
C ASN A 70 3.15 15.92 4.52
N PRO A 71 1.86 16.20 4.75
CA PRO A 71 1.11 17.16 3.92
C PRO A 71 1.38 18.61 4.33
N GLU A 72 2.53 19.09 4.03
CA GLU A 72 2.83 20.50 4.26
C GLU A 72 2.99 21.25 2.96
#